data_f47430955f62de89da9b019cf6fd51c7
#
_entry.id   f47430955f62de89da9b019cf6fd51c7
#
_cell.length_a   1.000
_cell.length_b   1.000
_cell.length_c   1.000
_cell.angle_alpha   90.00
_cell.angle_beta   90.00
_cell.angle_gamma   90.00
#
_symmetry.space_group_name_H-M   'P 1'
#
loop_
_entity.id
_entity.type
_entity.pdbx_description
1 polymer ?
#
loop_
_entity_poly.entity_id
_entity_poly.type
_entity_poly.pdbx_seq_one_letter_code
_entity_poly.pdbx_strand_id
1 'polypeptide(L)'
;MTSPLPPPGQPVLRIRGVNHHFGAGETRTQVLFDNTLEVMPGELVIMSGPSGSGKTTLLTLIGGLRTLQSGEVEVWDAGRGDYARLAGLAEEQLVGVRRLIGFIFQRHNLFDSLTALQNVRMAQRLKGSADPDADARVLLSYLLLGDRDIDGKPQAVKFWNKPAALSGGQRQRVAVARALVNRPKLVLADEPTAALDANTGLAVVTLLQCLARRRDPTELTRLVRGAAEASDGGRLADWQVPLLDRVAAETGTTSLIVTHDARIMNMADRIVHMERGRIESNVVVAERLFVREGLRRSPVFAAILPDEQEKIADQLLVGVHPDLPVPPHHARGGRVEAFAPGETIVRQGDAVDERSKFYLVRRGEVDVLMTAADGSEQILDRMGPGGSFGEVALLMNQPRNATVRAATPVEVYTVERTTFDRFRDVSRPFIDGILRNFLRRAPDDRPA
;
A
#
# COMPACT_ATOMS: atom_id res chain seq x y z
N MET A 1 -25.60 -7.54 -15.68
CA MET A 1 -24.41 -8.28 -16.17
C MET A 1 -23.19 -7.61 -15.58
N THR A 2 -22.43 -8.31 -14.76
CA THR A 2 -21.17 -7.82 -14.21
C THR A 2 -20.18 -7.68 -15.36
N SER A 3 -19.60 -6.50 -15.53
CA SER A 3 -18.54 -6.28 -16.52
C SER A 3 -17.36 -7.21 -16.25
N PRO A 4 -16.82 -7.91 -17.24
CA PRO A 4 -15.70 -8.81 -17.01
C PRO A 4 -14.47 -8.06 -16.50
N LEU A 5 -13.74 -8.68 -15.56
CA LEU A 5 -12.41 -8.23 -15.17
C LEU A 5 -11.43 -8.55 -16.29
N PRO A 6 -10.22 -7.95 -16.31
CA PRO A 6 -9.16 -8.37 -17.21
C PRO A 6 -8.82 -9.85 -16.99
N PRO A 7 -8.23 -10.51 -17.98
CA PRO A 7 -7.75 -11.88 -17.84
C PRO A 7 -6.83 -12.06 -16.63
N PRO A 8 -6.76 -13.26 -16.02
CA PRO A 8 -5.87 -13.52 -14.90
C PRO A 8 -4.43 -13.08 -15.20
N GLY A 9 -3.80 -12.41 -14.23
CA GLY A 9 -2.44 -11.89 -14.38
C GLY A 9 -2.34 -10.56 -15.15
N GLN A 10 -3.46 -9.98 -15.61
CA GLN A 10 -3.44 -8.68 -16.27
C GLN A 10 -3.97 -7.57 -15.34
N PRO A 11 -3.29 -6.39 -15.29
CA PRO A 11 -3.69 -5.27 -14.44
C PRO A 11 -4.94 -4.56 -14.98
N VAL A 12 -5.67 -3.86 -14.10
CA VAL A 12 -6.76 -2.93 -14.47
C VAL A 12 -6.20 -1.61 -14.98
N LEU A 13 -5.05 -1.21 -14.44
CA LEU A 13 -4.36 0.03 -14.79
C LEU A 13 -2.90 -0.27 -15.09
N ARG A 14 -2.42 0.24 -16.24
CA ARG A 14 -0.99 0.25 -16.62
C ARG A 14 -0.53 1.67 -16.86
N ILE A 15 0.61 2.01 -16.29
CA ILE A 15 1.32 3.26 -16.47
C ILE A 15 2.75 2.92 -16.86
N ARG A 16 3.25 3.44 -17.99
CA ARG A 16 4.61 3.17 -18.46
C ARG A 16 5.29 4.43 -18.92
N GLY A 17 6.42 4.75 -18.30
CA GLY A 17 7.31 5.83 -18.71
C GLY A 17 6.63 7.21 -18.72
N VAL A 18 5.68 7.47 -17.82
CA VAL A 18 4.91 8.72 -17.82
C VAL A 18 5.76 9.88 -17.34
N ASN A 19 5.88 10.88 -18.24
CA ASN A 19 6.50 12.18 -17.97
C ASN A 19 5.46 13.29 -18.13
N HIS A 20 5.60 14.37 -17.36
CA HIS A 20 4.73 15.53 -17.48
C HIS A 20 5.45 16.82 -17.14
N HIS A 21 5.13 17.89 -17.89
CA HIS A 21 5.65 19.23 -17.69
C HIS A 21 4.49 20.22 -17.50
N PHE A 22 4.70 21.23 -16.67
CA PHE A 22 3.85 22.42 -16.63
C PHE A 22 4.57 23.59 -17.30
N GLY A 23 3.79 24.59 -17.71
CA GLY A 23 4.30 25.78 -18.39
C GLY A 23 4.70 25.54 -19.85
N ALA A 24 5.20 26.58 -20.49
CA ALA A 24 5.67 26.57 -21.87
C ALA A 24 6.92 27.47 -22.02
N GLY A 25 7.73 27.22 -23.05
CA GLY A 25 8.95 27.97 -23.28
C GLY A 25 9.90 27.93 -22.08
N GLU A 26 10.39 29.10 -21.64
CA GLU A 26 11.35 29.21 -20.53
C GLU A 26 10.74 28.84 -19.16
N THR A 27 9.40 28.87 -19.00
CA THR A 27 8.71 28.48 -17.77
C THR A 27 8.38 26.99 -17.70
N ARG A 28 8.80 26.21 -18.69
CA ARG A 28 8.53 24.77 -18.73
C ARG A 28 9.29 24.05 -17.63
N THR A 29 8.52 23.44 -16.70
CA THR A 29 9.08 22.69 -15.57
C THR A 29 8.57 21.26 -15.59
N GLN A 30 9.47 20.30 -15.58
CA GLN A 30 9.10 18.88 -15.46
C GLN A 30 8.71 18.55 -14.03
N VAL A 31 7.58 17.87 -13.86
CA VAL A 31 7.01 17.51 -12.57
C VAL A 31 6.82 16.01 -12.40
N LEU A 32 6.80 15.24 -13.49
CA LEU A 32 6.80 13.78 -13.46
C LEU A 32 7.93 13.24 -14.31
N PHE A 33 8.62 12.22 -13.80
CA PHE A 33 9.81 11.66 -14.41
C PHE A 33 9.69 10.13 -14.47
N ASP A 34 9.44 9.58 -15.66
CA ASP A 34 9.52 8.16 -16.00
C ASP A 34 8.74 7.25 -15.03
N ASN A 35 7.49 7.62 -14.75
CA ASN A 35 6.67 6.87 -13.79
C ASN A 35 6.08 5.62 -14.43
N THR A 36 6.28 4.47 -13.79
CA THR A 36 5.76 3.17 -14.21
C THR A 36 5.06 2.51 -13.01
N LEU A 37 3.83 2.04 -13.22
CA LEU A 37 3.01 1.37 -12.20
C LEU A 37 1.97 0.48 -12.87
N GLU A 38 1.77 -0.71 -12.32
CA GLU A 38 0.64 -1.58 -12.64
C GLU A 38 -0.22 -1.79 -11.40
N VAL A 39 -1.55 -1.79 -11.56
CA VAL A 39 -2.50 -2.03 -10.48
C VAL A 39 -3.40 -3.19 -10.87
N MET A 40 -3.39 -4.24 -10.05
CA MET A 40 -4.11 -5.49 -10.31
C MET A 40 -5.58 -5.39 -9.93
N PRO A 41 -6.45 -6.23 -10.54
CA PRO A 41 -7.88 -6.25 -10.22
C PRO A 41 -8.14 -6.49 -8.73
N GLY A 42 -8.94 -5.63 -8.13
CA GLY A 42 -9.32 -5.76 -6.73
C GLY A 42 -8.25 -5.32 -5.72
N GLU A 43 -7.19 -4.66 -6.17
CA GLU A 43 -6.22 -4.05 -5.24
C GLU A 43 -6.71 -2.71 -4.70
N LEU A 44 -6.40 -2.47 -3.43
CA LEU A 44 -6.38 -1.15 -2.82
C LEU A 44 -4.93 -0.68 -2.73
N VAL A 45 -4.54 0.26 -3.59
CA VAL A 45 -3.19 0.84 -3.62
C VAL A 45 -3.22 2.23 -3.02
N ILE A 46 -2.32 2.53 -2.09
CA ILE A 46 -2.12 3.87 -1.53
C ILE A 46 -0.85 4.48 -2.11
N MET A 47 -0.96 5.66 -2.70
CA MET A 47 0.17 6.47 -3.14
C MET A 47 0.45 7.54 -2.09
N SER A 48 1.60 7.43 -1.45
CA SER A 48 2.09 8.33 -0.39
C SER A 48 3.25 9.20 -0.88
N GLY A 49 3.67 10.15 -0.06
CA GLY A 49 4.84 11.01 -0.34
C GLY A 49 4.58 12.47 0.02
N PRO A 50 5.64 13.32 0.08
CA PRO A 50 5.53 14.71 0.49
C PRO A 50 4.62 15.52 -0.43
N SER A 51 4.12 16.66 0.08
CA SER A 51 3.36 17.61 -0.74
C SER A 51 4.24 18.10 -1.91
N GLY A 52 3.62 18.24 -3.10
CA GLY A 52 4.34 18.63 -4.31
C GLY A 52 5.12 17.50 -5.00
N SER A 53 5.09 16.26 -4.53
CA SER A 53 5.79 15.14 -5.17
C SER A 53 5.17 14.65 -6.49
N GLY A 54 4.06 15.24 -6.96
CA GLY A 54 3.45 14.91 -8.26
C GLY A 54 2.27 13.93 -8.19
N LYS A 55 1.87 13.44 -7.01
CA LYS A 55 0.79 12.44 -6.82
C LYS A 55 -0.54 12.83 -7.50
N THR A 56 -1.07 14.01 -7.18
CA THR A 56 -2.31 14.54 -7.78
C THR A 56 -2.16 14.73 -9.30
N THR A 57 -0.97 15.13 -9.76
CA THR A 57 -0.70 15.27 -11.20
C THR A 57 -0.79 13.92 -11.90
N LEU A 58 -0.13 12.89 -11.36
CA LEU A 58 -0.20 11.53 -11.89
C LEU A 58 -1.63 11.00 -11.85
N LEU A 59 -2.34 11.17 -10.72
CA LEU A 59 -3.73 10.74 -10.56
C LEU A 59 -4.66 11.39 -11.59
N THR A 60 -4.50 12.69 -11.87
CA THR A 60 -5.32 13.42 -12.85
C THR A 60 -5.00 13.03 -14.30
N LEU A 61 -3.76 12.64 -14.61
CA LEU A 61 -3.39 12.06 -15.91
C LEU A 61 -4.06 10.70 -16.11
N ILE A 62 -4.00 9.81 -15.10
CA ILE A 62 -4.67 8.50 -15.12
C ILE A 62 -6.18 8.66 -15.34
N GLY A 63 -6.79 9.63 -14.65
CA GLY A 63 -8.22 9.92 -14.76
C GLY A 63 -8.65 10.59 -16.09
N GLY A 64 -7.71 10.83 -17.01
CA GLY A 64 -8.00 11.54 -18.26
C GLY A 64 -8.50 12.99 -18.05
N LEU A 65 -8.16 13.59 -16.90
CA LEU A 65 -8.48 14.98 -16.56
C LEU A 65 -7.40 15.97 -17.02
N ARG A 66 -6.27 15.44 -17.47
CA ARG A 66 -5.16 16.15 -18.09
C ARG A 66 -4.69 15.39 -19.31
N THR A 67 -4.20 16.11 -20.30
CA THR A 67 -3.63 15.51 -21.51
C THR A 67 -2.29 14.83 -21.19
N LEU A 68 -2.16 13.58 -21.57
CA LEU A 68 -0.92 12.82 -21.45
C LEU A 68 0.09 13.36 -22.46
N GLN A 69 1.25 13.81 -22.00
CA GLN A 69 2.30 14.39 -22.85
C GLN A 69 3.32 13.36 -23.33
N SER A 70 3.65 12.37 -22.49
CA SER A 70 4.63 11.33 -22.79
C SER A 70 4.39 10.09 -21.94
N GLY A 71 4.73 8.94 -22.45
CA GLY A 71 4.47 7.64 -21.84
C GLY A 71 3.12 7.06 -22.22
N GLU A 72 2.72 6.01 -21.52
CA GLU A 72 1.47 5.28 -21.76
C GLU A 72 0.65 5.19 -20.47
N VAL A 73 -0.65 5.40 -20.62
CA VAL A 73 -1.66 5.10 -19.58
C VAL A 73 -2.77 4.28 -20.22
N GLU A 74 -3.00 3.09 -19.70
CA GLU A 74 -4.00 2.13 -20.19
C GLU A 74 -4.92 1.73 -19.05
N VAL A 75 -6.23 1.84 -19.28
CA VAL A 75 -7.28 1.43 -18.32
C VAL A 75 -8.11 0.33 -18.95
N TRP A 76 -8.36 -0.76 -18.22
CA TRP A 76 -9.20 -1.87 -18.72
C TRP A 76 -10.63 -1.41 -18.96
N ASP A 77 -11.08 -1.54 -20.20
CA ASP A 77 -12.48 -1.33 -20.60
C ASP A 77 -13.21 -2.68 -20.72
N ALA A 78 -13.93 -3.02 -19.68
CA ALA A 78 -14.70 -4.25 -19.63
C ALA A 78 -15.80 -4.33 -20.71
N GLY A 79 -16.27 -3.18 -21.23
CA GLY A 79 -17.26 -3.15 -22.32
C GLY A 79 -16.66 -3.54 -23.67
N ARG A 80 -15.36 -3.28 -23.86
CA ARG A 80 -14.60 -3.63 -25.06
C ARG A 80 -13.85 -4.95 -24.94
N GLY A 81 -13.60 -5.41 -23.70
CA GLY A 81 -12.70 -6.54 -23.44
C GLY A 81 -11.23 -6.26 -23.77
N ASP A 82 -10.83 -5.00 -23.76
CA ASP A 82 -9.48 -4.53 -24.09
C ASP A 82 -9.14 -3.24 -23.33
N TYR A 83 -7.92 -2.76 -23.46
CA TYR A 83 -7.46 -1.52 -22.81
C TYR A 83 -7.87 -0.27 -23.59
N ALA A 84 -8.41 0.70 -22.84
CA ALA A 84 -8.54 2.06 -23.31
C ALA A 84 -7.20 2.80 -23.09
N ARG A 85 -6.52 3.16 -24.16
CA ARG A 85 -5.24 3.91 -24.15
C ARG A 85 -5.52 5.39 -24.15
N LEU A 86 -4.93 6.14 -23.20
CA LEU A 86 -5.17 7.58 -23.05
C LEU A 86 -4.30 8.43 -23.97
N ALA A 87 -3.17 7.90 -24.45
CA ALA A 87 -2.27 8.62 -25.34
C ALA A 87 -2.95 8.96 -26.69
N GLY A 88 -2.90 10.24 -27.07
CA GLY A 88 -3.43 10.70 -28.35
C GLY A 88 -4.95 10.76 -28.48
N LEU A 89 -5.70 10.49 -27.40
CA LEU A 89 -7.17 10.61 -27.43
C LEU A 89 -7.62 12.06 -27.51
N ALA A 90 -8.61 12.32 -28.37
CA ALA A 90 -9.35 13.57 -28.37
C ALA A 90 -10.26 13.69 -27.13
N GLU A 91 -10.70 14.91 -26.80
CA GLU A 91 -11.51 15.18 -25.59
C GLU A 91 -12.80 14.34 -25.55
N GLU A 92 -13.48 14.17 -26.69
CA GLU A 92 -14.69 13.35 -26.81
C GLU A 92 -14.45 11.88 -26.47
N GLN A 93 -13.27 11.34 -26.84
CA GLN A 93 -12.87 9.97 -26.53
C GLN A 93 -12.49 9.80 -25.06
N LEU A 94 -11.86 10.81 -24.45
CA LEU A 94 -11.55 10.83 -23.01
C LEU A 94 -12.83 10.79 -22.14
N VAL A 95 -13.97 11.30 -22.62
CA VAL A 95 -15.27 11.12 -21.94
C VAL A 95 -15.61 9.64 -21.76
N GLY A 96 -15.34 8.81 -22.75
CA GLY A 96 -15.50 7.35 -22.66
C GLY A 96 -14.68 6.74 -21.53
N VAL A 97 -13.41 7.11 -21.43
CA VAL A 97 -12.50 6.65 -20.36
C VAL A 97 -12.95 7.11 -18.98
N ARG A 98 -13.34 8.38 -18.85
CA ARG A 98 -13.84 8.95 -17.58
C ARG A 98 -15.08 8.23 -17.04
N ARG A 99 -15.90 7.62 -17.89
CA ARG A 99 -17.06 6.79 -17.49
C ARG A 99 -16.67 5.45 -16.85
N LEU A 100 -15.46 4.96 -17.09
CA LEU A 100 -14.93 3.73 -16.49
C LEU A 100 -14.44 3.96 -15.06
N ILE A 101 -14.15 5.23 -14.71
CA ILE A 101 -13.42 5.63 -13.52
C ILE A 101 -14.35 6.40 -12.56
N GLY A 102 -14.35 5.99 -11.29
CA GLY A 102 -14.90 6.78 -10.20
C GLY A 102 -13.83 7.74 -9.66
N PHE A 103 -14.09 9.05 -9.65
CA PHE A 103 -13.10 10.00 -9.16
C PHE A 103 -13.59 10.70 -7.88
N ILE A 104 -12.78 10.60 -6.81
CA ILE A 104 -12.98 11.30 -5.54
C ILE A 104 -11.94 12.43 -5.48
N PHE A 105 -12.39 13.66 -5.56
CA PHE A 105 -11.52 14.84 -5.55
C PHE A 105 -11.26 15.34 -4.14
N GLN A 106 -10.10 15.91 -3.89
CA GLN A 106 -9.75 16.61 -2.66
C GLN A 106 -10.72 17.78 -2.38
N ARG A 107 -11.05 18.57 -3.42
CA ARG A 107 -12.20 19.51 -3.38
C ARG A 107 -13.42 18.74 -3.86
N HIS A 108 -14.45 18.69 -3.06
CA HIS A 108 -15.61 17.81 -3.23
C HIS A 108 -16.29 17.91 -4.61
N ASN A 109 -16.16 19.05 -5.30
CA ASN A 109 -16.72 19.35 -6.63
C ASN A 109 -18.21 18.96 -6.74
N LEU A 110 -18.99 19.26 -5.70
CA LEU A 110 -20.43 19.07 -5.70
C LEU A 110 -21.12 20.23 -6.43
N PHE A 111 -22.25 19.93 -7.05
CA PHE A 111 -23.12 20.96 -7.64
C PHE A 111 -23.92 21.63 -6.53
N ASP A 112 -23.68 22.90 -6.28
CA ASP A 112 -24.30 23.69 -5.19
C ASP A 112 -25.81 23.81 -5.31
N SER A 113 -26.35 23.78 -6.53
CA SER A 113 -27.79 23.81 -6.81
C SER A 113 -28.52 22.51 -6.47
N LEU A 114 -27.80 21.38 -6.39
CA LEU A 114 -28.34 20.04 -6.17
C LEU A 114 -28.23 19.61 -4.71
N THR A 115 -29.22 18.84 -4.24
CA THR A 115 -29.13 18.18 -2.92
C THR A 115 -28.07 17.07 -2.90
N ALA A 116 -27.75 16.53 -1.73
CA ALA A 116 -26.82 15.39 -1.58
C ALA A 116 -27.28 14.21 -2.44
N LEU A 117 -28.55 13.81 -2.33
CA LEU A 117 -29.11 12.72 -3.14
C LEU A 117 -29.06 13.01 -4.64
N GLN A 118 -29.40 14.25 -5.05
CA GLN A 118 -29.36 14.64 -6.45
C GLN A 118 -27.93 14.65 -7.04
N ASN A 119 -26.91 15.05 -6.25
CA ASN A 119 -25.52 14.98 -6.64
C ASN A 119 -25.07 13.54 -6.95
N VAL A 120 -25.52 12.58 -6.14
CA VAL A 120 -25.20 11.16 -6.35
C VAL A 120 -25.98 10.59 -7.57
N ARG A 121 -27.29 10.83 -7.63
CA ARG A 121 -28.17 10.41 -8.74
C ARG A 121 -27.73 10.90 -10.12
N MET A 122 -27.17 12.10 -10.18
CA MET A 122 -26.69 12.66 -11.44
C MET A 122 -25.64 11.77 -12.11
N ALA A 123 -24.75 11.17 -11.32
CA ALA A 123 -23.76 10.22 -11.84
C ALA A 123 -24.44 8.94 -12.43
N GLN A 124 -25.51 8.44 -11.82
CA GLN A 124 -26.23 7.25 -12.29
C GLN A 124 -27.03 7.49 -13.56
N ARG A 125 -27.59 8.69 -13.76
CA ARG A 125 -28.31 9.06 -14.99
C ARG A 125 -27.43 8.92 -16.24
N LEU A 126 -26.13 9.09 -16.10
CA LEU A 126 -25.17 8.94 -17.19
C LEU A 126 -24.97 7.45 -17.59
N LYS A 127 -25.39 6.51 -16.74
CA LYS A 127 -25.20 5.05 -16.96
C LYS A 127 -26.51 4.27 -17.19
N GLY A 128 -27.69 4.87 -16.93
CA GLY A 128 -28.99 4.22 -17.15
C GLY A 128 -29.35 3.18 -16.08
N SER A 129 -29.20 3.50 -14.79
CA SER A 129 -29.64 2.62 -13.68
C SER A 129 -31.17 2.46 -13.64
N ALA A 130 -31.65 1.26 -13.29
CA ALA A 130 -33.07 0.95 -13.15
C ALA A 130 -33.72 1.65 -11.94
N ASP A 131 -33.00 1.77 -10.82
CA ASP A 131 -33.44 2.49 -9.62
C ASP A 131 -32.29 3.35 -9.03
N PRO A 132 -32.09 4.56 -9.57
CA PRO A 132 -31.03 5.45 -9.11
C PRO A 132 -31.20 5.91 -7.67
N ASP A 133 -32.42 5.91 -7.13
CA ASP A 133 -32.67 6.38 -5.77
C ASP A 133 -32.30 5.38 -4.70
N ALA A 134 -32.58 4.10 -4.92
CA ALA A 134 -32.28 3.04 -3.96
C ALA A 134 -30.77 2.93 -3.70
N ASP A 135 -29.95 2.79 -4.75
CA ASP A 135 -28.51 2.69 -4.63
C ASP A 135 -27.86 3.93 -4.00
N ALA A 136 -28.32 5.12 -4.43
CA ALA A 136 -27.81 6.39 -3.87
C ALA A 136 -28.14 6.53 -2.37
N ARG A 137 -29.35 6.14 -1.94
CA ARG A 137 -29.76 6.18 -0.53
C ARG A 137 -28.98 5.18 0.32
N VAL A 138 -28.75 3.96 -0.19
CA VAL A 138 -27.95 2.94 0.51
C VAL A 138 -26.54 3.44 0.76
N LEU A 139 -25.85 3.99 -0.26
CA LEU A 139 -24.52 4.55 -0.13
C LEU A 139 -24.46 5.74 0.83
N LEU A 140 -25.41 6.66 0.73
CA LEU A 140 -25.49 7.83 1.61
C LEU A 140 -25.75 7.41 3.07
N SER A 141 -26.60 6.39 3.30
CA SER A 141 -26.87 5.86 4.64
C SER A 141 -25.63 5.19 5.22
N TYR A 142 -24.95 4.33 4.44
CA TYR A 142 -23.69 3.72 4.85
C TYR A 142 -22.64 4.78 5.26
N LEU A 143 -22.58 5.88 4.52
CA LEU A 143 -21.69 7.00 4.77
C LEU A 143 -22.23 8.00 5.81
N LEU A 144 -23.12 7.56 6.71
CA LEU A 144 -23.64 8.33 7.85
C LEU A 144 -24.36 9.65 7.46
N LEU A 145 -25.03 9.65 6.33
CA LEU A 145 -25.88 10.76 5.88
C LEU A 145 -27.38 10.39 5.94
N GLY A 146 -27.70 9.17 6.36
CA GLY A 146 -29.04 8.65 6.58
C GLY A 146 -29.60 9.02 7.95
N ASP A 147 -30.53 8.20 8.45
CA ASP A 147 -31.27 8.39 9.70
C ASP A 147 -30.56 7.90 10.96
N ARG A 148 -29.35 7.33 10.84
CA ARG A 148 -28.55 6.84 11.96
C ARG A 148 -27.13 7.41 11.95
N ASP A 149 -26.63 7.72 13.15
CA ASP A 149 -25.22 8.06 13.38
C ASP A 149 -24.33 6.80 13.53
N ILE A 150 -23.05 7.00 13.83
CA ILE A 150 -22.09 5.89 13.98
C ILE A 150 -22.46 4.94 15.13
N ASP A 151 -23.11 5.44 16.18
CA ASP A 151 -23.59 4.64 17.32
C ASP A 151 -24.94 3.97 17.04
N GLY A 152 -25.51 4.14 15.84
CA GLY A 152 -26.84 3.66 15.48
C GLY A 152 -27.99 4.50 16.04
N LYS A 153 -27.72 5.65 16.67
CA LYS A 153 -28.74 6.55 17.21
C LYS A 153 -29.42 7.34 16.09
N PRO A 154 -30.71 7.66 16.27
CA PRO A 154 -31.43 8.47 15.28
C PRO A 154 -30.76 9.84 15.07
N GLN A 155 -30.61 10.22 13.81
CA GLN A 155 -30.12 11.55 13.41
C GLN A 155 -30.96 12.12 12.26
N ALA A 156 -30.79 13.43 12.01
CA ALA A 156 -31.47 14.09 10.90
C ALA A 156 -30.89 13.64 9.55
N VAL A 157 -31.75 13.11 8.68
CA VAL A 157 -31.39 12.71 7.30
C VAL A 157 -30.87 13.89 6.50
N LYS A 158 -29.71 13.73 5.85
CA LYS A 158 -29.03 14.79 5.07
C LYS A 158 -29.22 14.67 3.56
N PHE A 159 -30.03 13.72 3.08
CA PHE A 159 -30.24 13.48 1.63
C PHE A 159 -30.72 14.71 0.87
N TRP A 160 -31.54 15.53 1.53
CA TRP A 160 -32.19 16.69 0.93
C TRP A 160 -31.42 18.00 1.14
N ASN A 161 -30.32 17.94 1.88
CA ASN A 161 -29.49 19.12 2.12
C ASN A 161 -28.66 19.46 0.88
N LYS A 162 -28.55 20.75 0.57
CA LYS A 162 -27.61 21.27 -0.43
C LYS A 162 -26.19 21.36 0.16
N PRO A 163 -25.12 21.40 -0.65
CA PRO A 163 -23.74 21.48 -0.16
C PRO A 163 -23.48 22.59 0.84
N ALA A 164 -24.12 23.75 0.71
CA ALA A 164 -24.00 24.86 1.65
C ALA A 164 -24.50 24.55 3.07
N ALA A 165 -25.44 23.61 3.21
CA ALA A 165 -26.00 23.15 4.49
C ALA A 165 -25.32 21.88 5.02
N LEU A 166 -24.19 21.46 4.43
CA LEU A 166 -23.41 20.29 4.83
C LEU A 166 -22.04 20.71 5.37
N SER A 167 -21.56 20.02 6.40
CA SER A 167 -20.18 20.18 6.86
C SER A 167 -19.16 19.73 5.80
N GLY A 168 -17.87 20.08 5.95
CA GLY A 168 -16.80 19.63 5.06
C GLY A 168 -16.77 18.12 4.90
N GLY A 169 -16.79 17.38 6.02
CA GLY A 169 -16.83 15.92 6.03
C GLY A 169 -18.11 15.34 5.43
N GLN A 170 -19.28 15.98 5.63
CA GLN A 170 -20.52 15.56 4.96
C GLN A 170 -20.45 15.75 3.44
N ARG A 171 -19.89 16.85 2.96
CA ARG A 171 -19.64 17.07 1.51
C ARG A 171 -18.70 16.01 0.94
N GLN A 172 -17.62 15.67 1.67
CA GLN A 172 -16.68 14.60 1.24
C GLN A 172 -17.41 13.26 1.08
N ARG A 173 -18.25 12.90 2.04
CA ARG A 173 -19.05 11.66 1.98
C ARG A 173 -20.03 11.62 0.81
N VAL A 174 -20.66 12.74 0.47
CA VAL A 174 -21.48 12.86 -0.76
C VAL A 174 -20.62 12.65 -2.01
N ALA A 175 -19.41 13.23 -2.07
CA ALA A 175 -18.50 13.06 -3.20
C ALA A 175 -18.05 11.59 -3.35
N VAL A 176 -17.78 10.90 -2.25
CA VAL A 176 -17.48 9.46 -2.22
C VAL A 176 -18.67 8.66 -2.76
N ALA A 177 -19.88 8.89 -2.25
CA ALA A 177 -21.09 8.21 -2.75
C ALA A 177 -21.28 8.43 -4.26
N ARG A 178 -21.09 9.65 -4.75
CA ARG A 178 -21.19 9.98 -6.17
C ARG A 178 -20.19 9.22 -7.04
N ALA A 179 -18.94 9.06 -6.57
CA ALA A 179 -17.91 8.32 -7.29
C ALA A 179 -18.22 6.81 -7.37
N LEU A 180 -18.83 6.25 -6.32
CA LEU A 180 -19.04 4.81 -6.18
C LEU A 180 -20.38 4.30 -6.72
N VAL A 181 -21.38 5.16 -6.84
CA VAL A 181 -22.77 4.76 -7.18
C VAL A 181 -22.88 4.02 -8.52
N ASN A 182 -21.99 4.27 -9.46
CA ASN A 182 -21.91 3.59 -10.75
C ASN A 182 -21.13 2.28 -10.72
N ARG A 183 -20.64 1.86 -9.56
CA ARG A 183 -19.83 0.64 -9.38
C ARG A 183 -18.66 0.60 -10.38
N PRO A 184 -17.78 1.62 -10.40
CA PRO A 184 -16.66 1.68 -11.34
C PRO A 184 -15.68 0.53 -11.08
N LYS A 185 -14.94 0.12 -12.11
CA LYS A 185 -13.87 -0.89 -11.97
C LYS A 185 -12.57 -0.30 -11.44
N LEU A 186 -12.37 1.00 -11.63
CA LEU A 186 -11.24 1.76 -11.09
C LEU A 186 -11.77 2.98 -10.34
N VAL A 187 -11.32 3.15 -9.09
CA VAL A 187 -11.53 4.37 -8.29
C VAL A 187 -10.21 5.08 -8.12
N LEU A 188 -10.19 6.35 -8.46
CA LEU A 188 -9.08 7.28 -8.20
C LEU A 188 -9.51 8.24 -7.11
N ALA A 189 -8.77 8.29 -6.01
CA ALA A 189 -9.13 9.14 -4.89
C ALA A 189 -7.95 10.04 -4.48
N ASP A 190 -8.20 11.34 -4.42
CA ASP A 190 -7.24 12.35 -3.96
C ASP A 190 -7.67 12.85 -2.59
N GLU A 191 -6.92 12.45 -1.55
CA GLU A 191 -7.15 12.76 -0.13
C GLU A 191 -8.60 12.48 0.34
N PRO A 192 -9.13 11.26 0.15
CA PRO A 192 -10.56 10.98 0.42
C PRO A 192 -10.96 11.09 1.90
N THR A 193 -9.99 11.09 2.83
CA THR A 193 -10.22 11.12 4.28
C THR A 193 -9.82 12.43 4.96
N ALA A 194 -9.22 13.39 4.23
CA ALA A 194 -8.61 14.60 4.82
C ALA A 194 -9.59 15.49 5.62
N ALA A 195 -10.88 15.50 5.26
CA ALA A 195 -11.92 16.28 5.94
C ALA A 195 -12.77 15.44 6.92
N LEU A 196 -12.36 14.19 7.20
CA LEU A 196 -13.12 13.21 7.98
C LEU A 196 -12.48 12.95 9.34
N ASP A 197 -13.33 12.75 10.35
CA ASP A 197 -12.91 12.15 11.61
C ASP A 197 -12.43 10.69 11.40
N ALA A 198 -11.74 10.13 12.41
CA ALA A 198 -11.12 8.82 12.31
C ALA A 198 -12.12 7.72 11.93
N ASN A 199 -13.30 7.69 12.56
CA ASN A 199 -14.32 6.67 12.33
C ASN A 199 -14.92 6.77 10.92
N THR A 200 -15.23 7.96 10.48
CA THR A 200 -15.80 8.20 9.16
C THR A 200 -14.75 7.93 8.06
N GLY A 201 -13.51 8.32 8.29
CA GLY A 201 -12.40 8.02 7.37
C GLY A 201 -12.19 6.51 7.21
N LEU A 202 -12.20 5.77 8.33
CA LEU A 202 -12.13 4.32 8.33
C LEU A 202 -13.30 3.68 7.55
N ALA A 203 -14.53 4.15 7.76
CA ALA A 203 -15.71 3.64 7.05
C ALA A 203 -15.59 3.82 5.52
N VAL A 204 -15.05 4.95 5.06
CA VAL A 204 -14.80 5.18 3.61
C VAL A 204 -13.78 4.19 3.07
N VAL A 205 -12.65 4.01 3.74
CA VAL A 205 -11.61 3.11 3.23
C VAL A 205 -12.05 1.64 3.32
N THR A 206 -12.76 1.27 4.38
CA THR A 206 -13.38 -0.07 4.48
C THR A 206 -14.35 -0.32 3.33
N LEU A 207 -15.18 0.67 2.97
CA LEU A 207 -16.05 0.55 1.79
C LEU A 207 -15.22 0.28 0.52
N LEU A 208 -14.14 1.03 0.29
CA LEU A 208 -13.26 0.81 -0.85
C LEU A 208 -12.60 -0.56 -0.85
N GLN A 209 -12.14 -1.05 0.32
CA GLN A 209 -11.62 -2.42 0.46
C GLN A 209 -12.66 -3.49 0.13
N CYS A 210 -13.90 -3.30 0.61
CA CYS A 210 -14.98 -4.24 0.38
C CYS A 210 -15.38 -4.29 -1.09
N LEU A 211 -15.39 -3.15 -1.75
CA LEU A 211 -15.61 -3.05 -3.17
C LEU A 211 -14.47 -3.66 -3.99
N ALA A 212 -13.25 -3.66 -3.49
CA ALA A 212 -12.07 -4.25 -4.11
C ALA A 212 -12.11 -5.79 -4.04
N ARG A 213 -12.44 -6.33 -2.90
CA ARG A 213 -12.34 -7.76 -2.63
C ARG A 213 -13.69 -8.46 -2.84
N ARG A 214 -13.75 -9.45 -3.74
CA ARG A 214 -14.84 -10.43 -3.81
C ARG A 214 -14.76 -11.36 -2.60
N ARG A 215 -15.06 -10.88 -1.39
CA ARG A 215 -14.96 -11.71 -0.18
C ARG A 215 -16.33 -12.11 0.35
N ASP A 216 -16.35 -13.29 0.95
CA ASP A 216 -17.43 -13.74 1.81
C ASP A 216 -17.76 -12.66 2.85
N PRO A 217 -19.03 -12.26 3.01
CA PRO A 217 -19.47 -11.28 4.01
C PRO A 217 -18.96 -11.56 5.44
N THR A 218 -18.78 -12.83 5.80
CA THR A 218 -18.25 -13.26 7.11
C THR A 218 -16.78 -12.88 7.29
N GLU A 219 -15.96 -13.01 6.25
CA GLU A 219 -14.56 -12.63 6.25
C GLU A 219 -14.42 -11.11 6.26
N LEU A 220 -15.33 -10.41 5.59
CA LEU A 220 -15.45 -8.97 5.60
C LEU A 220 -15.73 -8.42 7.01
N THR A 221 -16.71 -9.01 7.70
CA THR A 221 -17.03 -8.66 9.10
C THR A 221 -15.83 -8.89 10.02
N ARG A 222 -15.05 -9.95 9.80
CA ARG A 222 -13.83 -10.22 10.58
C ARG A 222 -12.72 -9.20 10.30
N LEU A 223 -12.51 -8.79 9.04
CA LEU A 223 -11.54 -7.77 8.67
C LEU A 223 -11.89 -6.39 9.21
N VAL A 224 -13.16 -6.04 9.14
CA VAL A 224 -13.70 -4.79 9.69
C VAL A 224 -13.52 -4.75 11.21
N ARG A 225 -13.78 -5.85 11.91
CA ARG A 225 -13.50 -5.97 13.35
C ARG A 225 -12.01 -5.93 13.66
N GLY A 226 -11.18 -6.66 12.92
CA GLY A 226 -9.73 -6.67 13.11
C GLY A 226 -9.03 -5.34 12.80
N ALA A 227 -9.49 -4.62 11.78
CA ALA A 227 -8.99 -3.27 11.48
C ALA A 227 -9.42 -2.24 12.55
N ALA A 228 -10.60 -2.42 13.15
CA ALA A 228 -11.08 -1.59 14.25
C ALA A 228 -10.31 -1.83 15.56
N GLU A 229 -9.86 -3.07 15.80
CA GLU A 229 -9.03 -3.42 16.96
C GLU A 229 -7.58 -2.94 16.81
N ALA A 230 -7.10 -2.80 15.58
CA ALA A 230 -5.73 -2.34 15.27
C ALA A 230 -5.59 -0.81 15.19
N SER A 231 -6.69 -0.06 15.12
CA SER A 231 -6.70 1.40 15.10
C SER A 231 -7.34 1.94 16.39
N ASP A 232 -6.62 2.82 17.08
CA ASP A 232 -7.12 3.52 18.29
C ASP A 232 -8.47 4.23 18.02
N GLY A 233 -9.59 3.50 18.12
CA GLY A 233 -10.94 4.05 18.20
C GLY A 233 -11.84 4.02 16.96
N GLY A 234 -11.45 3.42 15.83
CA GLY A 234 -12.31 3.36 14.63
C GLY A 234 -13.15 2.07 14.56
N ARG A 235 -14.47 2.15 14.75
CA ARG A 235 -15.37 0.98 14.69
C ARG A 235 -16.49 1.19 13.68
N LEU A 236 -16.72 0.21 12.78
CA LEU A 236 -17.97 0.15 12.01
C LEU A 236 -19.11 -0.29 12.93
N ALA A 237 -20.24 0.39 12.82
CA ALA A 237 -21.43 -0.01 13.56
C ALA A 237 -22.08 -1.25 12.94
N ASP A 238 -22.60 -2.15 13.77
CA ASP A 238 -23.23 -3.40 13.32
C ASP A 238 -24.36 -3.18 12.30
N TRP A 239 -25.06 -2.06 12.36
CA TRP A 239 -26.11 -1.71 11.40
C TRP A 239 -25.59 -1.31 10.00
N GLN A 240 -24.30 -0.95 9.87
CA GLN A 240 -23.68 -0.63 8.59
C GLN A 240 -23.31 -1.88 7.78
N VAL A 241 -23.11 -3.02 8.44
CA VAL A 241 -22.70 -4.28 7.79
C VAL A 241 -23.68 -4.73 6.70
N PRO A 242 -25.02 -4.81 6.93
CA PRO A 242 -25.96 -5.19 5.88
C PRO A 242 -26.02 -4.22 4.69
N LEU A 243 -25.74 -2.92 4.93
CA LEU A 243 -25.66 -1.94 3.85
C LEU A 243 -24.42 -2.16 2.99
N LEU A 244 -23.30 -2.51 3.66
CA LEU A 244 -22.05 -2.84 3.00
C LEU A 244 -22.20 -4.07 2.10
N ASP A 245 -22.84 -5.12 2.59
CA ASP A 245 -23.11 -6.34 1.82
C ASP A 245 -23.88 -6.04 0.53
N ARG A 246 -24.91 -5.18 0.61
CA ARG A 246 -25.67 -4.76 -0.59
C ARG A 246 -24.85 -3.99 -1.61
N VAL A 247 -23.90 -3.17 -1.14
CA VAL A 247 -23.03 -2.36 -2.01
C VAL A 247 -21.91 -3.22 -2.59
N ALA A 248 -21.38 -4.18 -1.80
CA ALA A 248 -20.23 -5.01 -2.18
C ALA A 248 -20.59 -6.25 -3.02
N ALA A 249 -21.85 -6.71 -3.03
CA ALA A 249 -22.26 -7.99 -3.61
C ALA A 249 -21.91 -8.21 -5.09
N GLU A 250 -21.61 -7.16 -5.87
CA GLU A 250 -21.38 -7.26 -7.32
C GLU A 250 -20.03 -6.71 -7.78
N THR A 251 -19.01 -6.59 -6.91
CA THR A 251 -17.85 -5.73 -7.19
C THR A 251 -16.56 -6.49 -7.49
N GLY A 252 -15.55 -5.84 -7.72
CA GLY A 252 -14.18 -6.09 -8.12
C GLY A 252 -13.60 -4.76 -8.53
N THR A 253 -13.94 -3.72 -7.72
CA THR A 253 -13.43 -2.35 -7.90
C THR A 253 -12.00 -2.30 -7.45
N THR A 254 -11.12 -1.77 -8.28
CA THR A 254 -9.71 -1.48 -7.96
C THR A 254 -9.61 -0.04 -7.49
N SER A 255 -8.80 0.25 -6.49
CA SER A 255 -8.69 1.60 -5.93
C SER A 255 -7.25 2.08 -5.87
N LEU A 256 -6.99 3.29 -6.39
CA LEU A 256 -5.73 4.01 -6.23
C LEU A 256 -6.01 5.31 -5.45
N ILE A 257 -5.50 5.37 -4.23
CA ILE A 257 -5.74 6.46 -3.28
C ILE A 257 -4.45 7.26 -3.08
N VAL A 258 -4.49 8.54 -3.30
CA VAL A 258 -3.44 9.49 -2.87
C VAL A 258 -3.78 9.97 -1.47
N THR A 259 -2.91 9.77 -0.51
CA THR A 259 -3.07 10.29 0.84
C THR A 259 -1.76 10.30 1.63
N HIS A 260 -1.73 11.10 2.69
CA HIS A 260 -0.70 11.11 3.72
C HIS A 260 -1.26 10.66 5.10
N ASP A 261 -2.50 10.18 5.13
CA ASP A 261 -3.16 9.72 6.36
C ASP A 261 -2.59 8.38 6.82
N ALA A 262 -1.73 8.40 7.86
CA ALA A 262 -1.09 7.21 8.41
C ALA A 262 -2.10 6.17 8.95
N ARG A 263 -3.31 6.61 9.36
CA ARG A 263 -4.34 5.73 9.93
C ARG A 263 -4.83 4.65 8.96
N ILE A 264 -4.78 4.94 7.65
CA ILE A 264 -5.29 4.05 6.61
C ILE A 264 -4.20 3.31 5.81
N MET A 265 -2.92 3.61 6.04
CA MET A 265 -1.81 3.01 5.30
C MET A 265 -1.81 1.48 5.38
N ASN A 266 -2.05 0.92 6.57
CA ASN A 266 -2.05 -0.53 6.78
C ASN A 266 -3.30 -1.24 6.23
N MET A 267 -4.28 -0.48 5.72
CA MET A 267 -5.48 -1.02 5.06
C MET A 267 -5.24 -1.31 3.58
N ALA A 268 -4.19 -0.78 2.98
CA ALA A 268 -3.83 -1.02 1.60
C ALA A 268 -3.27 -2.44 1.38
N ASP A 269 -3.38 -2.93 0.15
CA ASP A 269 -2.65 -4.12 -0.31
C ASP A 269 -1.20 -3.74 -0.66
N ARG A 270 -1.01 -2.53 -1.24
CA ARG A 270 0.29 -1.96 -1.59
C ARG A 270 0.38 -0.48 -1.26
N ILE A 271 1.59 -0.06 -0.92
CA ILE A 271 1.96 1.36 -0.77
C ILE A 271 2.98 1.71 -1.84
N VAL A 272 2.66 2.75 -2.61
CA VAL A 272 3.54 3.37 -3.59
C VAL A 272 4.04 4.68 -3.02
N HIS A 273 5.33 4.82 -2.82
CA HIS A 273 5.92 6.09 -2.36
C HIS A 273 6.41 6.92 -3.54
N MET A 274 5.97 8.18 -3.58
CA MET A 274 6.34 9.10 -4.64
C MET A 274 7.10 10.30 -4.09
N GLU A 275 8.29 10.56 -4.61
CA GLU A 275 9.12 11.70 -4.23
C GLU A 275 9.68 12.38 -5.49
N ARG A 276 9.72 13.73 -5.48
CA ARG A 276 10.29 14.55 -6.57
C ARG A 276 9.86 14.15 -7.97
N GLY A 277 8.58 13.79 -8.12
CA GLY A 277 7.99 13.42 -9.41
C GLY A 277 8.29 11.99 -9.87
N ARG A 278 8.84 11.13 -9.02
CA ARG A 278 9.16 9.72 -9.31
C ARG A 278 8.51 8.78 -8.32
N ILE A 279 8.12 7.61 -8.79
CA ILE A 279 7.79 6.49 -7.93
C ILE A 279 9.10 5.89 -7.43
N GLU A 280 9.35 6.04 -6.11
CA GLU A 280 10.58 5.60 -5.46
C GLU A 280 10.47 4.19 -4.88
N SER A 281 9.29 3.79 -4.42
CA SER A 281 9.04 2.44 -3.93
C SER A 281 7.61 1.98 -4.20
N ASN A 282 7.43 0.65 -4.24
CA ASN A 282 6.15 -0.01 -4.47
C ASN A 282 6.14 -1.31 -3.65
N VAL A 283 5.48 -1.31 -2.49
CA VAL A 283 5.66 -2.30 -1.43
C VAL A 283 4.33 -2.96 -1.04
N VAL A 284 4.32 -4.29 -0.95
CA VAL A 284 3.17 -5.06 -0.44
C VAL A 284 3.07 -4.89 1.08
N VAL A 285 1.93 -4.43 1.57
CA VAL A 285 1.73 -4.09 3.00
C VAL A 285 1.90 -5.32 3.90
N ALA A 286 1.40 -6.47 3.50
CA ALA A 286 1.56 -7.70 4.28
C ALA A 286 3.05 -8.06 4.50
N GLU A 287 3.89 -7.87 3.48
CA GLU A 287 5.33 -8.08 3.59
C GLU A 287 6.00 -6.99 4.43
N ARG A 288 5.56 -5.74 4.28
CA ARG A 288 6.03 -4.62 5.10
C ARG A 288 5.79 -4.86 6.59
N LEU A 289 4.57 -5.29 6.94
CA LEU A 289 4.22 -5.63 8.32
C LEU A 289 5.04 -6.80 8.85
N PHE A 290 5.27 -7.83 8.03
CA PHE A 290 6.10 -8.98 8.39
C PHE A 290 7.55 -8.56 8.65
N VAL A 291 8.16 -7.79 7.74
CA VAL A 291 9.53 -7.30 7.90
C VAL A 291 9.65 -6.41 9.13
N ARG A 292 8.71 -5.48 9.33
CA ARG A 292 8.68 -4.61 10.52
C ARG A 292 8.62 -5.41 11.83
N GLU A 293 7.78 -6.45 11.88
CA GLU A 293 7.67 -7.30 13.07
C GLU A 293 8.96 -8.12 13.28
N GLY A 294 9.60 -8.60 12.23
CA GLY A 294 10.91 -9.25 12.29
C GLY A 294 12.00 -8.31 12.80
N LEU A 295 12.02 -7.06 12.32
CA LEU A 295 12.94 -6.04 12.82
C LEU A 295 12.70 -5.74 14.31
N ARG A 296 11.44 -5.64 14.75
CA ARG A 296 11.11 -5.42 16.18
C ARG A 296 11.56 -6.57 17.07
N ARG A 297 11.50 -7.80 16.60
CA ARG A 297 11.95 -8.98 17.34
C ARG A 297 13.47 -9.15 17.32
N SER A 298 14.13 -8.60 16.31
CA SER A 298 15.57 -8.63 16.21
C SER A 298 16.19 -7.80 17.34
N PRO A 299 17.06 -8.37 18.18
CA PRO A 299 17.71 -7.65 19.26
C PRO A 299 18.50 -6.45 18.78
N VAL A 300 18.93 -6.44 17.51
CA VAL A 300 19.71 -5.39 16.88
C VAL A 300 18.84 -4.18 16.54
N PHE A 301 17.63 -4.44 16.02
CA PHE A 301 16.74 -3.38 15.51
C PHE A 301 15.69 -2.94 16.53
N ALA A 302 15.48 -3.68 17.63
CA ALA A 302 14.48 -3.38 18.65
C ALA A 302 14.67 -2.02 19.34
N ALA A 303 15.90 -1.48 19.32
CA ALA A 303 16.25 -0.18 19.93
C ALA A 303 16.02 1.01 18.98
N ILE A 304 15.67 0.76 17.71
CA ILE A 304 15.45 1.80 16.71
C ILE A 304 14.04 2.36 16.85
N LEU A 305 13.89 3.67 16.62
CA LEU A 305 12.58 4.33 16.65
C LEU A 305 11.62 3.69 15.62
N PRO A 306 10.31 3.57 15.93
CA PRO A 306 9.33 2.96 15.03
C PRO A 306 9.32 3.53 13.61
N ASP A 307 9.43 4.85 13.46
CA ASP A 307 9.47 5.54 12.16
C ASP A 307 10.71 5.19 11.33
N GLU A 308 11.85 4.92 12.00
CA GLU A 308 13.08 4.48 11.34
C GLU A 308 12.99 3.01 10.95
N GLN A 309 12.36 2.16 11.78
CA GLN A 309 12.07 0.77 11.45
C GLN A 309 11.17 0.67 10.19
N GLU A 310 10.21 1.58 10.04
CA GLU A 310 9.37 1.65 8.83
C GLU A 310 10.18 1.98 7.58
N LYS A 311 11.07 2.97 7.66
CA LYS A 311 11.96 3.34 6.54
C LYS A 311 12.89 2.18 6.16
N ILE A 312 13.41 1.47 7.16
CA ILE A 312 14.26 0.29 6.94
C ILE A 312 13.44 -0.82 6.26
N ALA A 313 12.23 -1.10 6.73
CA ALA A 313 11.35 -2.10 6.13
C ALA A 313 11.02 -1.77 4.67
N ASP A 314 10.69 -0.50 4.36
CA ASP A 314 10.42 -0.06 3.00
C ASP A 314 11.64 -0.24 2.08
N GLN A 315 12.85 0.08 2.56
CA GLN A 315 14.08 -0.09 1.80
C GLN A 315 14.46 -1.57 1.60
N LEU A 316 14.17 -2.43 2.59
CA LEU A 316 14.34 -3.89 2.49
C LEU A 316 13.46 -4.51 1.41
N LEU A 317 12.29 -3.93 1.18
CA LEU A 317 11.27 -4.47 0.27
C LEU A 317 11.33 -3.86 -1.13
N VAL A 318 12.16 -2.85 -1.37
CA VAL A 318 12.36 -2.31 -2.73
C VAL A 318 12.91 -3.39 -3.65
N GLY A 319 12.13 -3.75 -4.68
CA GLY A 319 12.51 -4.78 -5.66
C GLY A 319 12.31 -6.23 -5.22
N VAL A 320 11.70 -6.48 -4.07
CA VAL A 320 11.48 -7.84 -3.55
C VAL A 320 10.39 -8.60 -4.30
N HIS A 321 9.37 -7.91 -4.83
CA HIS A 321 8.26 -8.59 -5.52
C HIS A 321 8.60 -8.82 -7.00
N PRO A 322 8.64 -10.08 -7.49
CA PRO A 322 9.06 -10.40 -8.86
C PRO A 322 8.13 -9.83 -9.93
N ASP A 323 6.85 -9.64 -9.60
CA ASP A 323 5.81 -9.15 -10.52
C ASP A 323 5.62 -7.62 -10.48
N LEU A 324 6.37 -6.90 -9.64
CA LEU A 324 6.29 -5.44 -9.55
C LEU A 324 7.48 -4.81 -10.29
N PRO A 325 7.25 -3.84 -11.17
CA PRO A 325 8.34 -3.14 -11.84
C PRO A 325 9.22 -2.42 -10.81
N VAL A 326 10.51 -2.75 -10.81
CA VAL A 326 11.51 -2.05 -9.99
C VAL A 326 11.83 -0.72 -10.68
N PRO A 327 11.72 0.42 -10.01
CA PRO A 327 12.15 1.68 -10.58
C PRO A 327 13.63 1.61 -11.04
N PRO A 328 13.98 2.12 -12.23
CA PRO A 328 15.32 1.94 -12.83
C PRO A 328 16.49 2.43 -11.95
N HIS A 329 16.22 3.35 -11.04
CA HIS A 329 17.22 3.93 -10.13
C HIS A 329 17.35 3.19 -8.79
N HIS A 330 16.53 2.15 -8.54
CA HIS A 330 16.54 1.35 -7.30
C HIS A 330 17.06 -0.09 -7.47
N ALA A 331 17.88 -0.36 -8.47
CA ALA A 331 18.45 -1.70 -8.74
C ALA A 331 19.25 -2.34 -7.57
N ARG A 332 19.29 -1.70 -6.39
CA ARG A 332 20.06 -2.13 -5.20
C ARG A 332 19.19 -2.34 -3.95
N GLY A 333 17.89 -2.60 -4.09
CA GLY A 333 17.01 -2.96 -2.97
C GLY A 333 17.27 -4.38 -2.45
N GLY A 334 16.59 -4.73 -1.37
CA GLY A 334 16.59 -6.09 -0.83
C GLY A 334 16.13 -7.11 -1.87
N ARG A 335 16.61 -8.35 -1.75
CA ARG A 335 16.21 -9.47 -2.61
C ARG A 335 15.67 -10.60 -1.73
N VAL A 336 14.78 -11.41 -2.30
CA VAL A 336 14.46 -12.72 -1.73
C VAL A 336 15.38 -13.74 -2.36
N GLU A 337 16.07 -14.49 -1.51
CA GLU A 337 16.90 -15.62 -1.91
C GLU A 337 16.32 -16.90 -1.31
N ALA A 338 16.32 -17.98 -2.08
CA ALA A 338 15.83 -19.27 -1.66
C ALA A 338 16.99 -20.27 -1.54
N PHE A 339 16.94 -21.10 -0.50
CA PHE A 339 17.95 -22.12 -0.21
C PHE A 339 17.28 -23.47 0.02
N ALA A 340 17.91 -24.52 -0.51
CA ALA A 340 17.46 -25.89 -0.29
C ALA A 340 17.87 -26.39 1.11
N PRO A 341 17.17 -27.39 1.69
CA PRO A 341 17.58 -28.01 2.95
C PRO A 341 19.01 -28.50 2.91
N GLY A 342 19.79 -28.19 3.95
CA GLY A 342 21.21 -28.53 4.04
C GLY A 342 22.15 -27.53 3.36
N GLU A 343 21.64 -26.56 2.59
CA GLU A 343 22.48 -25.56 1.93
C GLU A 343 23.02 -24.54 2.95
N THR A 344 24.33 -24.23 2.84
CA THR A 344 24.98 -23.23 3.70
C THR A 344 24.77 -21.82 3.15
N ILE A 345 24.16 -20.97 3.94
CA ILE A 345 23.87 -19.57 3.59
C ILE A 345 25.04 -18.65 3.96
N VAL A 346 25.61 -18.90 5.14
CA VAL A 346 26.78 -18.19 5.70
C VAL A 346 27.70 -19.21 6.32
N ARG A 347 28.99 -19.05 6.14
CA ARG A 347 29.99 -19.96 6.74
C ARG A 347 30.81 -19.24 7.80
N GLN A 348 31.05 -19.91 8.93
CA GLN A 348 31.94 -19.41 9.99
C GLN A 348 33.36 -19.14 9.43
N GLY A 349 33.93 -17.99 9.76
CA GLY A 349 35.26 -17.57 9.32
C GLY A 349 35.28 -16.84 7.98
N ASP A 350 34.18 -16.83 7.20
CA ASP A 350 34.13 -16.05 5.96
C ASP A 350 34.37 -14.55 6.23
N ALA A 351 35.28 -13.96 5.45
CA ALA A 351 35.59 -12.53 5.55
C ALA A 351 34.41 -11.70 5.07
N VAL A 352 34.23 -10.53 5.69
CA VAL A 352 33.21 -9.56 5.29
C VAL A 352 33.76 -8.66 4.18
N ASP A 353 33.06 -8.63 3.06
CA ASP A 353 33.33 -7.82 1.87
C ASP A 353 32.12 -6.96 1.47
N GLU A 354 32.19 -6.30 0.33
CA GLU A 354 31.08 -5.48 -0.22
C GLU A 354 29.84 -6.30 -0.62
N ARG A 355 30.01 -7.61 -0.88
CA ARG A 355 28.96 -8.55 -1.25
C ARG A 355 28.29 -9.21 -0.05
N SER A 356 28.86 -9.00 1.12
CA SER A 356 28.31 -9.55 2.37
C SER A 356 26.93 -8.96 2.64
N LYS A 357 26.04 -9.81 3.15
CA LYS A 357 24.62 -9.49 3.34
C LYS A 357 24.19 -9.66 4.78
N PHE A 358 23.16 -8.91 5.15
CA PHE A 358 22.28 -9.16 6.28
C PHE A 358 21.08 -9.96 5.79
N TYR A 359 20.55 -10.85 6.63
CA TYR A 359 19.48 -11.77 6.30
C TYR A 359 18.34 -11.71 7.31
N LEU A 360 17.08 -11.78 6.82
CA LEU A 360 15.88 -11.92 7.62
C LEU A 360 15.07 -13.11 7.07
N VAL A 361 14.82 -14.12 7.91
CA VAL A 361 14.07 -15.32 7.50
C VAL A 361 12.63 -14.96 7.18
N ARG A 362 12.21 -15.20 5.93
CA ARG A 362 10.84 -15.01 5.43
C ARG A 362 10.00 -16.26 5.66
N ARG A 363 10.53 -17.42 5.27
CA ARG A 363 9.90 -18.74 5.39
C ARG A 363 10.94 -19.80 5.68
N GLY A 364 10.50 -20.90 6.28
CA GLY A 364 11.37 -22.01 6.64
C GLY A 364 12.17 -21.77 7.91
N GLU A 365 13.14 -22.61 8.17
CA GLU A 365 13.98 -22.58 9.37
C GLU A 365 15.46 -22.72 9.00
N VAL A 366 16.33 -22.05 9.75
CA VAL A 366 17.79 -22.15 9.64
C VAL A 366 18.40 -22.60 10.95
N ASP A 367 19.44 -23.44 10.87
CA ASP A 367 20.29 -23.78 11.99
C ASP A 367 21.52 -22.89 12.04
N VAL A 368 21.80 -22.34 13.22
CA VAL A 368 23.02 -21.58 13.51
C VAL A 368 24.00 -22.57 14.16
N LEU A 369 25.12 -22.77 13.51
CA LEU A 369 26.10 -23.80 13.86
C LEU A 369 27.45 -23.15 14.24
N MET A 370 28.07 -23.67 15.25
CA MET A 370 29.47 -23.38 15.57
C MET A 370 30.32 -24.60 15.28
N THR A 371 31.40 -24.40 14.54
CA THR A 371 32.42 -25.44 14.28
C THR A 371 33.52 -25.29 15.30
N ALA A 372 33.73 -26.34 16.09
CA ALA A 372 34.82 -26.41 17.08
C ALA A 372 36.17 -26.65 16.39
N ALA A 373 37.26 -26.52 17.15
CA ALA A 373 38.62 -26.71 16.63
C ALA A 373 38.90 -28.15 16.13
N ASP A 374 38.14 -29.14 16.61
CA ASP A 374 38.20 -30.53 16.18
C ASP A 374 37.36 -30.84 14.92
N GLY A 375 36.70 -29.82 14.37
CA GLY A 375 35.84 -29.94 13.20
C GLY A 375 34.39 -30.39 13.49
N SER A 376 34.05 -30.63 14.75
CA SER A 376 32.68 -30.97 15.13
C SER A 376 31.76 -29.75 15.01
N GLU A 377 30.54 -29.96 14.52
CA GLU A 377 29.51 -28.91 14.42
C GLU A 377 28.49 -29.05 15.55
N GLN A 378 28.23 -27.97 16.26
CA GLN A 378 27.19 -27.88 17.29
C GLN A 378 26.13 -26.86 16.87
N ILE A 379 24.86 -27.24 16.95
CA ILE A 379 23.74 -26.30 16.74
C ILE A 379 23.65 -25.40 17.98
N LEU A 380 23.84 -24.09 17.79
CA LEU A 380 23.68 -23.08 18.84
C LEU A 380 22.26 -22.60 18.95
N ASP A 381 21.57 -22.45 17.80
CA ASP A 381 20.21 -21.90 17.75
C ASP A 381 19.51 -22.39 16.48
N ARG A 382 18.18 -22.38 16.50
CA ARG A 382 17.32 -22.58 15.33
C ARG A 382 16.38 -21.40 15.17
N MET A 383 16.43 -20.75 14.01
CA MET A 383 15.65 -19.55 13.73
C MET A 383 14.63 -19.83 12.64
N GLY A 384 13.35 -19.44 12.91
CA GLY A 384 12.25 -19.45 11.96
C GLY A 384 11.92 -18.05 11.42
N PRO A 385 10.73 -17.88 10.82
CA PRO A 385 10.28 -16.61 10.23
C PRO A 385 10.36 -15.43 11.20
N GLY A 386 10.96 -14.33 10.74
CA GLY A 386 11.25 -13.13 11.55
C GLY A 386 12.60 -13.19 12.27
N GLY A 387 13.31 -14.31 12.26
CA GLY A 387 14.69 -14.42 12.75
C GLY A 387 15.67 -13.71 11.82
N SER A 388 16.72 -13.10 12.37
CA SER A 388 17.73 -12.36 11.60
C SER A 388 19.14 -12.83 11.92
N PHE A 389 20.03 -12.78 10.93
CA PHE A 389 21.43 -13.18 11.08
C PHE A 389 22.35 -12.44 10.10
N GLY A 390 23.65 -12.46 10.41
CA GLY A 390 24.69 -11.84 9.60
C GLY A 390 24.97 -10.37 9.94
N GLU A 391 24.22 -9.77 10.85
CA GLU A 391 24.35 -8.36 11.28
C GLU A 391 25.67 -8.11 12.02
N VAL A 392 26.07 -9.04 12.90
CA VAL A 392 27.23 -8.84 13.78
C VAL A 392 28.51 -8.67 12.96
N ALA A 393 28.73 -9.54 11.98
CA ALA A 393 29.91 -9.47 11.12
C ALA A 393 29.98 -8.16 10.30
N LEU A 394 28.82 -7.69 9.78
CA LEU A 394 28.75 -6.43 9.04
C LEU A 394 29.08 -5.22 9.92
N LEU A 395 28.58 -5.22 11.16
CA LEU A 395 28.74 -4.11 12.07
C LEU A 395 30.15 -3.99 12.64
N MET A 396 30.68 -5.14 13.05
CA MET A 396 32.01 -5.23 13.66
C MET A 396 33.13 -5.28 12.61
N ASN A 397 32.77 -5.40 11.33
CA ASN A 397 33.71 -5.64 10.23
C ASN A 397 34.68 -6.80 10.54
N GLN A 398 34.11 -7.89 11.09
CA GLN A 398 34.84 -9.09 11.50
C GLN A 398 34.37 -10.30 10.69
N PRO A 399 35.16 -11.36 10.57
CA PRO A 399 34.73 -12.61 9.95
C PRO A 399 33.43 -13.15 10.57
N ARG A 400 32.67 -13.94 9.80
CA ARG A 400 31.44 -14.58 10.26
C ARG A 400 31.71 -15.44 11.49
N ASN A 401 30.98 -15.23 12.55
CA ASN A 401 31.18 -15.93 13.83
C ASN A 401 30.48 -17.29 13.93
N ALA A 402 29.58 -17.62 13.01
CA ALA A 402 28.87 -18.89 12.95
C ALA A 402 28.54 -19.28 11.51
N THR A 403 28.30 -20.57 11.29
CA THR A 403 27.72 -21.09 10.05
C THR A 403 26.20 -21.07 10.18
N VAL A 404 25.51 -20.59 9.14
CA VAL A 404 24.04 -20.66 9.05
C VAL A 404 23.67 -21.57 7.88
N ARG A 405 22.87 -22.58 8.15
CA ARG A 405 22.46 -23.62 7.21
C ARG A 405 20.94 -23.74 7.17
N ALA A 406 20.37 -23.92 5.99
CA ALA A 406 18.95 -24.14 5.83
C ALA A 406 18.56 -25.50 6.45
N ALA A 407 17.68 -25.51 7.46
CA ALA A 407 17.15 -26.74 8.06
C ALA A 407 15.95 -27.29 7.26
N THR A 408 15.18 -26.42 6.65
CA THR A 408 14.05 -26.71 5.75
C THR A 408 14.27 -25.94 4.44
N PRO A 409 13.37 -26.03 3.42
CA PRO A 409 13.37 -25.04 2.34
C PRO A 409 13.20 -23.64 2.93
N VAL A 410 14.13 -22.72 2.68
CA VAL A 410 14.21 -21.39 3.30
C VAL A 410 14.12 -20.30 2.25
N GLU A 411 13.33 -19.27 2.53
CA GLU A 411 13.36 -17.99 1.84
C GLU A 411 13.82 -16.91 2.82
N VAL A 412 14.76 -16.06 2.41
CA VAL A 412 15.26 -14.95 3.23
C VAL A 412 15.19 -13.63 2.46
N TYR A 413 14.87 -12.54 3.15
CA TYR A 413 15.18 -11.22 2.65
C TYR A 413 16.66 -10.94 2.86
N THR A 414 17.31 -10.39 1.84
CA THR A 414 18.74 -10.07 1.91
C THR A 414 18.95 -8.56 1.72
N VAL A 415 19.91 -8.01 2.46
CA VAL A 415 20.36 -6.62 2.36
C VAL A 415 21.85 -6.61 2.14
N GLU A 416 22.29 -5.97 1.05
CA GLU A 416 23.70 -5.79 0.77
C GLU A 416 24.34 -4.83 1.78
N ARG A 417 25.62 -5.02 2.07
CA ARG A 417 26.43 -4.20 3.00
C ARG A 417 26.27 -2.70 2.76
N THR A 418 26.32 -2.25 1.51
CA THR A 418 26.21 -0.84 1.17
C THR A 418 24.90 -0.20 1.62
N THR A 419 23.79 -0.95 1.58
CA THR A 419 22.48 -0.52 2.08
C THR A 419 22.45 -0.59 3.61
N PHE A 420 23.03 -1.63 4.20
CA PHE A 420 23.13 -1.80 5.64
C PHE A 420 23.97 -0.70 6.30
N ASP A 421 25.08 -0.30 5.68
CA ASP A 421 25.94 0.79 6.16
C ASP A 421 25.22 2.14 6.18
N ARG A 422 24.31 2.39 5.21
CA ARG A 422 23.46 3.60 5.25
C ARG A 422 22.55 3.64 6.47
N PHE A 423 22.00 2.51 6.91
CA PHE A 423 21.20 2.42 8.14
C PHE A 423 22.05 2.74 9.37
N ARG A 424 23.29 2.22 9.40
CA ARG A 424 24.26 2.50 10.48
C ARG A 424 24.56 3.99 10.60
N ASP A 425 24.77 4.68 9.46
CA ASP A 425 25.21 6.09 9.45
C ASP A 425 24.09 7.08 9.82
N VAL A 426 22.82 6.66 9.71
CA VAL A 426 21.66 7.50 10.01
C VAL A 426 21.20 7.39 11.47
N SER A 427 21.54 6.31 12.20
CA SER A 427 20.99 6.05 13.54
C SER A 427 22.06 5.70 14.58
N ARG A 428 22.43 6.67 15.44
CA ARG A 428 23.25 6.39 16.64
C ARG A 428 22.61 5.36 17.59
N PRO A 429 21.28 5.37 17.87
CA PRO A 429 20.63 4.33 18.67
C PRO A 429 20.80 2.91 18.12
N PHE A 430 20.96 2.76 16.83
CA PHE A 430 21.22 1.49 16.15
C PHE A 430 22.54 0.86 16.60
N ILE A 431 23.62 1.66 16.62
CA ILE A 431 24.95 1.20 17.06
C ILE A 431 24.94 0.81 18.54
N ASP A 432 24.29 1.61 19.40
CA ASP A 432 24.21 1.35 20.84
C ASP A 432 23.37 0.10 21.19
N GLY A 433 22.32 -0.18 20.41
CA GLY A 433 21.49 -1.38 20.55
C GLY A 433 22.27 -2.67 20.26
N ILE A 434 23.12 -2.59 19.23
CA ILE A 434 23.93 -3.72 18.79
C ILE A 434 25.07 -4.01 19.77
N LEU A 435 25.79 -2.99 20.21
CA LEU A 435 26.86 -3.13 21.19
C LEU A 435 26.35 -3.77 22.50
N ARG A 436 25.16 -3.38 22.97
CA ARG A 436 24.52 -4.00 24.14
C ARG A 436 24.19 -5.48 23.95
N ASN A 437 23.79 -5.90 22.74
CA ASN A 437 23.49 -7.30 22.44
C ASN A 437 24.74 -8.16 22.26
N PHE A 438 25.80 -7.60 21.69
CA PHE A 438 27.09 -8.28 21.58
C PHE A 438 27.65 -8.58 22.97
N LEU A 439 27.61 -7.62 23.89
CA LEU A 439 28.06 -7.79 25.28
C LEU A 439 27.20 -8.80 26.08
N ARG A 440 25.96 -9.07 25.67
CA ARG A 440 25.10 -10.10 26.27
C ARG A 440 25.35 -11.51 25.73
N ARG A 441 25.87 -11.64 24.50
CA ARG A 441 26.14 -12.93 23.83
C ARG A 441 27.60 -13.37 23.87
N ALA A 442 28.50 -12.49 24.34
CA ALA A 442 29.90 -12.88 24.58
C ALA A 442 29.90 -13.92 25.72
N PRO A 443 30.54 -15.11 25.53
CA PRO A 443 30.75 -16.03 26.62
C PRO A 443 31.52 -15.30 27.71
N ASP A 444 31.18 -15.61 28.98
CA ASP A 444 31.89 -15.09 30.16
C ASP A 444 33.31 -15.63 30.16
N ASP A 445 34.23 -15.09 29.37
CA ASP A 445 35.65 -15.23 29.49
C ASP A 445 36.14 -14.30 30.61
N ARG A 446 35.80 -14.62 31.86
CA ARG A 446 36.54 -14.13 33.02
C ARG A 446 37.60 -15.16 33.32
N PRO A 447 38.90 -14.80 33.21
CA PRO A 447 39.94 -15.69 33.78
C PRO A 447 39.73 -15.76 35.30
N ALA A 448 39.82 -16.97 35.83
CA ALA A 448 39.77 -17.34 37.24
C ALA A 448 40.85 -16.64 38.05
#